data_c8b8c4b3c6e573d73d1275f4e482c9db
#
_entry.id   c8b8c4b3c6e573d73d1275f4e482c9db
#
_cell.length_a   1.000
_cell.length_b   1.000
_cell.length_c   1.000
_cell.angle_alpha   90.00
_cell.angle_beta   90.00
_cell.angle_gamma   90.00
#
_symmetry.space_group_name_H-M   'P 1'
#
loop_
_entity.id
_entity.type
_entity.pdbx_description
1 polymer ?
#
loop_
_entity_poly.entity_id
_entity_poly.type
_entity_poly.pdbx_seq_one_letter_code
_entity_poly.pdbx_strand_id
1 'polypeptide(L)' 'MSSLKIHALADVQSKNIGEGTQVWQFAIILEGAQIGKNCNINCHTFIENSVKIGDRVTVKSGVFIWDGIEIANDVFLGPN' A
#
# COMPACT_ATOMS: atom_id res chain seq x y z
N MET A 1 14.48 10.46 10.93
CA MET A 1 13.35 10.68 10.01
C MET A 1 13.03 9.41 9.27
N SER A 2 11.81 8.99 9.34
CA SER A 2 11.40 7.88 8.50
C SER A 2 11.17 8.39 7.08
N SER A 3 11.43 7.54 6.11
CA SER A 3 11.27 7.87 4.72
C SER A 3 10.49 6.77 4.03
N LEU A 4 9.87 7.14 2.92
CA LEU A 4 9.19 6.18 2.05
C LEU A 4 10.21 5.25 1.42
N LYS A 5 9.95 3.95 1.50
CA LYS A 5 10.81 2.93 0.91
C LYS A 5 10.02 2.11 -0.10
N ILE A 6 10.35 2.27 -1.36
CA ILE A 6 9.70 1.52 -2.44
C ILE A 6 10.76 0.61 -3.04
N HIS A 7 10.51 -0.69 -2.99
CA HIS A 7 11.44 -1.67 -3.55
C HIS A 7 11.57 -1.45 -5.06
N ALA A 8 12.77 -1.63 -5.58
CA ALA A 8 13.05 -1.39 -7.00
C ALA A 8 12.19 -2.26 -7.93
N LEU A 9 11.75 -3.41 -7.46
CA LEU A 9 10.93 -4.33 -8.26
C LEU A 9 9.43 -4.16 -7.99
N ALA A 10 9.02 -3.10 -7.32
CA ALA A 10 7.60 -2.77 -7.17
C ALA A 10 7.17 -1.87 -8.32
N ASP A 11 5.91 -2.00 -8.73
CA ASP A 11 5.33 -1.12 -9.74
C ASP A 11 4.41 -0.13 -9.04
N VAL A 12 4.97 1.02 -8.65
CA VAL A 12 4.24 2.02 -7.90
C VAL A 12 4.04 3.26 -8.76
N GLN A 13 2.80 3.49 -9.16
CA GLN A 13 2.44 4.62 -9.99
C GLN A 13 1.91 5.78 -9.15
N SER A 14 1.41 5.52 -7.95
CA SER A 14 0.87 6.55 -7.08
C SER A 14 1.98 7.42 -6.51
N LYS A 15 1.68 8.72 -6.39
CA LYS A 15 2.55 9.68 -5.68
C LYS A 15 1.97 10.06 -4.33
N ASN A 16 0.84 9.48 -3.96
CA ASN A 16 0.15 9.79 -2.70
C ASN A 16 0.40 8.68 -1.68
N ILE A 17 1.64 8.53 -1.28
CA ILE A 17 2.06 7.53 -0.31
C ILE A 17 2.81 8.23 0.80
N GLY A 18 2.34 8.04 2.04
CA GLY A 18 2.88 8.75 3.19
C GLY A 18 4.28 8.30 3.58
N GLU A 19 4.96 9.15 4.32
CA GLU A 19 6.30 8.85 4.80
C GLU A 19 6.30 7.67 5.75
N GLY A 20 7.41 6.95 5.78
CA GLY A 20 7.56 5.76 6.63
C GLY A 20 6.92 4.51 6.06
N THR A 21 6.17 4.61 4.98
CA THR A 21 5.56 3.45 4.35
C THR A 21 6.61 2.65 3.59
N GLN A 22 6.50 1.33 3.68
CA GLN A 22 7.38 0.41 2.95
C GLN A 22 6.56 -0.36 1.95
N VAL A 23 7.02 -0.37 0.70
CA VAL A 23 6.40 -1.13 -0.38
C VAL A 23 7.40 -2.17 -0.86
N TRP A 24 7.03 -3.43 -0.75
CA TRP A 24 7.93 -4.54 -1.04
C TRP A 24 7.87 -4.93 -2.53
N GLN A 25 8.75 -5.84 -2.92
CA GLN A 25 8.88 -6.21 -4.33
C GLN A 25 7.58 -6.82 -4.88
N PHE A 26 7.33 -6.58 -6.14
CA PHE A 26 6.20 -7.10 -6.90
C PHE A 26 4.84 -6.60 -6.40
N ALA A 27 4.82 -5.58 -5.55
CA ALA A 27 3.57 -4.89 -5.23
C ALA A 27 3.21 -3.98 -6.41
N ILE A 28 1.91 -3.88 -6.69
CA ILE A 28 1.40 -3.02 -7.76
C ILE A 28 0.44 -2.03 -7.13
N ILE A 29 0.76 -0.74 -7.24
CA ILE A 29 -0.07 0.34 -6.70
C ILE A 29 -0.37 1.30 -7.84
N LEU A 30 -1.64 1.40 -8.22
CA LEU A 30 -2.03 2.22 -9.35
C LEU A 30 -2.04 3.70 -8.99
N GLU A 31 -2.11 4.53 -10.01
CA GLU A 31 -1.84 5.96 -9.88
C GLU A 31 -2.77 6.68 -8.90
N GLY A 32 -4.04 6.33 -8.88
CA GLY A 32 -5.03 7.01 -8.05
C GLY A 32 -5.13 6.54 -6.62
N ALA A 33 -4.34 5.55 -6.22
CA ALA A 33 -4.39 5.04 -4.85
C ALA A 33 -3.80 6.07 -3.87
N GLN A 34 -4.37 6.13 -2.66
CA GLN A 34 -3.87 6.99 -1.60
C GLN A 34 -3.51 6.10 -0.41
N ILE A 35 -2.28 6.18 0.05
CA ILE A 35 -1.77 5.35 1.13
C ILE A 35 -1.18 6.26 2.19
N GLY A 36 -1.56 6.04 3.44
CA GLY A 36 -1.11 6.86 4.55
C GLY A 36 0.33 6.60 4.96
N LYS A 37 0.64 6.98 6.18
CA LYS A 37 1.99 6.93 6.74
C LYS A 37 2.22 5.61 7.46
N ASN A 38 3.48 5.17 7.47
CA ASN A 38 3.93 4.03 8.26
C ASN A 38 3.17 2.75 7.95
N CYS A 39 2.77 2.58 6.70
CA CYS A 39 2.13 1.36 6.24
C CYS A 39 3.18 0.35 5.81
N ASN A 40 2.78 -0.91 5.75
CA ASN A 40 3.64 -1.98 5.28
C ASN A 40 2.89 -2.75 4.20
N ILE A 41 3.25 -2.50 2.96
CA ILE A 41 2.60 -3.09 1.79
C ILE A 41 3.49 -4.22 1.29
N ASN A 42 3.08 -5.45 1.54
CA ASN A 42 3.91 -6.62 1.29
C ASN A 42 3.91 -7.01 -0.19
N CYS A 43 4.70 -8.03 -0.51
CA CYS A 43 4.91 -8.42 -1.91
C CYS A 43 3.65 -9.01 -2.54
N HIS A 44 3.56 -8.90 -3.86
CA HIS A 44 2.45 -9.46 -4.65
C HIS A 44 1.08 -8.93 -4.23
N THR A 45 1.01 -7.68 -3.79
CA THR A 45 -0.26 -7.01 -3.50
C THR A 45 -0.69 -6.21 -4.72
N PHE A 46 -1.99 -5.95 -4.81
CA PHE A 46 -2.54 -5.14 -5.90
C PHE A 46 -3.51 -4.12 -5.32
N ILE A 47 -3.24 -2.84 -5.54
CA ILE A 47 -4.04 -1.75 -4.99
C ILE A 47 -4.51 -0.87 -6.13
N GLU A 48 -5.83 -0.82 -6.33
CA GLU A 48 -6.42 -0.12 -7.47
C GLU A 48 -6.56 1.38 -7.24
N ASN A 49 -7.00 2.08 -8.28
CA ASN A 49 -6.92 3.53 -8.38
C ASN A 49 -7.69 4.30 -7.31
N SER A 50 -8.88 3.86 -6.95
CA SER A 50 -9.74 4.62 -6.05
C SER A 50 -9.69 4.09 -4.63
N VAL A 51 -8.61 3.43 -4.27
CA VAL A 51 -8.43 2.88 -2.93
C VAL A 51 -7.84 3.96 -2.02
N LYS A 52 -8.36 4.04 -0.79
CA LYS A 52 -7.80 4.90 0.25
C LYS A 52 -7.40 4.05 1.45
N ILE A 53 -6.14 4.12 1.82
CA ILE A 53 -5.60 3.36 2.94
C ILE A 53 -5.09 4.37 3.97
N GLY A 54 -5.54 4.19 5.22
CA GLY A 54 -5.13 5.06 6.31
C GLY A 54 -3.69 4.83 6.76
N ASP A 55 -3.38 5.28 7.97
CA ASP A 55 -2.02 5.18 8.52
C ASP A 55 -1.83 3.85 9.25
N ARG A 56 -0.59 3.37 9.30
CA ARG A 56 -0.20 2.18 10.07
C ARG A 56 -0.98 0.94 9.68
N VAL A 57 -1.27 0.81 8.40
CA VAL A 57 -1.97 -0.35 7.85
C VAL A 57 -0.96 -1.35 7.34
N THR A 58 -1.18 -2.63 7.62
CA THR A 58 -0.37 -3.70 7.06
C THR A 58 -1.21 -4.47 6.05
N VAL A 59 -0.71 -4.57 4.83
CA VAL A 59 -1.32 -5.37 3.76
C VAL A 59 -0.38 -6.53 3.49
N LYS A 60 -0.79 -7.73 3.87
CA LYS A 60 0.06 -8.91 3.74
C LYS A 60 0.11 -9.38 2.30
N SER A 61 1.06 -10.27 2.03
CA SER A 61 1.32 -10.76 0.67
C SER A 61 0.09 -11.38 0.03
N GLY A 62 -0.11 -11.10 -1.24
CA GLY A 62 -1.19 -11.69 -2.02
C GLY A 62 -2.55 -11.06 -1.83
N VAL A 63 -2.65 -9.99 -1.06
CA VAL A 63 -3.93 -9.30 -0.86
C VAL A 63 -4.18 -8.34 -2.01
N PHE A 64 -5.39 -8.38 -2.58
CA PHE A 64 -5.82 -7.48 -3.65
C PHE A 64 -6.89 -6.56 -3.13
N ILE A 65 -6.73 -5.25 -3.34
CA ILE A 65 -7.68 -4.24 -2.86
C ILE A 65 -8.25 -3.53 -4.07
N TRP A 66 -9.55 -3.71 -4.27
CA TRP A 66 -10.26 -3.25 -5.47
C TRP A 66 -10.73 -1.81 -5.34
N ASP A 67 -11.06 -1.21 -6.47
CA ASP A 67 -11.55 0.16 -6.55
C ASP A 67 -12.63 0.45 -5.52
N GLY A 68 -12.54 1.63 -4.90
CA GLY A 68 -13.58 2.12 -4.01
C GLY A 68 -13.46 1.65 -2.58
N ILE A 69 -12.53 0.74 -2.28
CA ILE A 69 -12.35 0.26 -0.91
C ILE A 69 -11.59 1.31 -0.11
N GLU A 70 -12.09 1.57 1.12
CA GLU A 70 -11.42 2.45 2.06
C GLU A 70 -11.04 1.65 3.30
N ILE A 71 -9.80 1.80 3.72
CA ILE A 71 -9.26 1.06 4.86
C ILE A 71 -8.84 2.07 5.92
N ALA A 72 -9.40 1.92 7.12
CA ALA A 72 -9.13 2.82 8.23
C ALA A 72 -7.70 2.64 8.75
N ASN A 73 -7.29 3.53 9.65
CA ASN A 73 -5.98 3.43 10.29
C ASN A 73 -5.87 2.13 11.08
N ASP A 74 -4.65 1.65 11.22
CA ASP A 74 -4.31 0.53 12.11
C ASP A 74 -4.96 -0.80 11.74
N VAL A 75 -5.37 -0.98 10.49
CA VAL A 75 -5.97 -2.23 10.03
C VAL A 75 -4.87 -3.18 9.56
N PHE A 76 -5.05 -4.45 9.90
CA PHE A 76 -4.18 -5.52 9.44
C PHE A 76 -4.96 -6.42 8.48
N LEU A 77 -4.55 -6.45 7.23
CA LEU A 77 -5.16 -7.30 6.20
C LEU A 77 -4.30 -8.55 6.05
N GLY A 78 -4.76 -9.65 6.59
CA GLY A 78 -4.03 -10.90 6.56
C GLY A 78 -3.98 -11.52 5.18
N PRO A 79 -3.08 -12.49 4.98
CA PRO A 79 -3.01 -13.19 3.69
C PRO A 79 -4.25 -14.05 3.50
N ASN A 80 -4.56 -14.28 2.26
CA ASN A 80 -5.72 -15.13 1.91
C ASN A 80 -5.58 -16.52 2.45
#